data_48da8dc21f0d1bfd2231117cd27b8567
#
_entry.id   48da8dc21f0d1bfd2231117cd27b8567
#
_cell.length_a   1.000
_cell.length_b   1.000
_cell.length_c   1.000
_cell.angle_alpha   90.00
_cell.angle_beta   90.00
_cell.angle_gamma   90.00
#
_symmetry.space_group_name_H-M   'P 1'
#
loop_
_entity.id
_entity.type
_entity.pdbx_description
1 polymer ?
#
loop_
_entity_poly.entity_id
_entity_poly.type
_entity_poly.pdbx_seq_one_letter_code
_entity_poly.pdbx_strand_id
1 'polypeptide(L)'
;MLIHEGPAFEAQAHAAKVFNADKTYFVLNGTSSSNKIAIGALVAHGDLVLFDRNNHKSVYQGALTMAGGTPVYLETDRNAYGLIGGIPAHCFDEAEIRARIREVAPDKADDARPFRLAVIQLGTYDGTIYNARQVVDRIGHLCDYILFDSAWVGYEQFIPMMRDCSPLLLELGENDPGILVTQSCLL
;
A
#
# COMPACT_ATOMS: atom_id res chain seq x y z
N MET A 1 19.58 -17.35 -5.73
CA MET A 1 20.33 -17.43 -4.48
C MET A 1 19.56 -18.33 -3.52
N LEU A 2 20.16 -19.44 -3.12
CA LEU A 2 19.52 -20.41 -2.23
C LEU A 2 19.76 -20.08 -0.73
N ILE A 3 20.74 -19.23 -0.44
CA ILE A 3 21.15 -18.87 0.92
C ILE A 3 21.16 -17.35 1.05
N HIS A 4 20.57 -16.85 2.13
CA HIS A 4 20.47 -15.41 2.42
C HIS A 4 21.72 -14.94 3.17
N GLU A 5 22.86 -14.93 2.50
CA GLU A 5 24.18 -14.61 3.05
C GLU A 5 25.03 -13.78 2.07
N GLY A 6 26.15 -13.26 2.56
CA GLY A 6 27.16 -12.56 1.77
C GLY A 6 26.73 -11.19 1.27
N PRO A 7 27.37 -10.66 0.21
CA PRO A 7 27.22 -9.28 -0.23
C PRO A 7 25.79 -8.84 -0.51
N ALA A 8 24.93 -9.74 -1.01
CA ALA A 8 23.53 -9.40 -1.29
C ALA A 8 22.72 -9.22 0.01
N PHE A 9 22.99 -10.03 1.02
CA PHE A 9 22.37 -9.86 2.34
C PHE A 9 22.85 -8.56 3.01
N GLU A 10 24.16 -8.30 2.98
CA GLU A 10 24.75 -7.09 3.54
C GLU A 10 24.20 -5.83 2.87
N ALA A 11 24.04 -5.85 1.54
CA ALA A 11 23.44 -4.75 0.78
C ALA A 11 21.99 -4.51 1.17
N GLN A 12 21.18 -5.55 1.36
CA GLN A 12 19.80 -5.42 1.83
C GLN A 12 19.74 -4.88 3.27
N ALA A 13 20.61 -5.33 4.15
CA ALA A 13 20.71 -4.82 5.52
C ALA A 13 21.14 -3.35 5.54
N HIS A 14 22.06 -2.95 4.65
CA HIS A 14 22.44 -1.56 4.48
C HIS A 14 21.28 -0.71 3.96
N ALA A 15 20.56 -1.19 2.94
CA ALA A 15 19.37 -0.49 2.41
C ALA A 15 18.29 -0.33 3.49
N ALA A 16 18.04 -1.35 4.31
CA ALA A 16 17.10 -1.24 5.41
C ALA A 16 17.46 -0.09 6.36
N LYS A 17 18.74 0.06 6.70
CA LYS A 17 19.25 1.18 7.51
C LYS A 17 19.04 2.55 6.84
N VAL A 18 19.36 2.65 5.55
CA VAL A 18 19.24 3.92 4.79
C VAL A 18 17.81 4.35 4.66
N PHE A 19 16.90 3.40 4.43
CA PHE A 19 15.48 3.67 4.22
C PHE A 19 14.65 3.61 5.51
N ASN A 20 15.27 3.46 6.67
CA ASN A 20 14.58 3.35 7.97
C ASN A 20 13.51 2.23 8.00
N ALA A 21 13.83 1.08 7.42
CA ALA A 21 12.96 -0.08 7.38
C ALA A 21 13.52 -1.19 8.29
N ASP A 22 12.67 -1.98 8.91
CA ASP A 22 13.08 -3.18 9.66
C ASP A 22 13.77 -4.19 8.75
N LYS A 23 13.31 -4.28 7.51
CA LYS A 23 13.81 -5.22 6.53
C LYS A 23 13.60 -4.72 5.09
N THR A 24 14.58 -4.99 4.23
CA THR A 24 14.53 -4.67 2.81
C THR A 24 14.85 -5.89 1.97
N TYR A 25 14.14 -6.06 0.88
CA TYR A 25 14.37 -7.11 -0.11
C TYR A 25 14.57 -6.51 -1.49
N PHE A 26 15.63 -6.93 -2.19
CA PHE A 26 15.85 -6.56 -3.58
C PHE A 26 15.08 -7.48 -4.51
N VAL A 27 14.20 -6.88 -5.31
CA VAL A 27 13.42 -7.58 -6.33
C VAL A 27 13.87 -7.10 -7.71
N LEU A 28 14.49 -7.99 -8.49
CA LEU A 28 15.20 -7.62 -9.71
C LEU A 28 14.29 -7.26 -10.90
N ASN A 29 13.03 -7.64 -10.87
CA ASN A 29 12.08 -7.45 -11.98
C ASN A 29 11.14 -6.23 -11.79
N GLY A 30 11.61 -5.22 -11.06
CA GLY A 30 10.91 -3.95 -10.85
C GLY A 30 9.75 -4.01 -9.86
N THR A 31 9.16 -2.84 -9.57
CA THR A 31 8.09 -2.68 -8.57
C THR A 31 6.86 -3.53 -8.87
N SER A 32 6.55 -3.79 -10.15
CA SER A 32 5.44 -4.69 -10.51
C SER A 32 5.61 -6.10 -9.94
N SER A 33 6.84 -6.61 -9.89
CA SER A 33 7.13 -7.91 -9.26
C SER A 33 7.13 -7.80 -7.75
N SER A 34 7.64 -6.71 -7.18
CA SER A 34 7.59 -6.43 -5.75
C SER A 34 6.15 -6.42 -5.23
N ASN A 35 5.24 -5.71 -5.93
CA ASN A 35 3.83 -5.69 -5.61
C ASN A 35 3.22 -7.10 -5.58
N LYS A 36 3.46 -7.90 -6.63
CA LYS A 36 2.92 -9.26 -6.70
C LYS A 36 3.46 -10.18 -5.61
N ILE A 37 4.76 -10.06 -5.27
CA ILE A 37 5.38 -10.86 -4.23
C ILE A 37 4.83 -10.46 -2.85
N ALA A 38 4.79 -9.17 -2.53
CA ALA A 38 4.26 -8.67 -1.27
C ALA A 38 2.79 -9.06 -1.07
N ILE A 39 1.97 -8.84 -2.08
CA ILE A 39 0.54 -9.17 -2.05
C ILE A 39 0.35 -10.69 -1.94
N GLY A 40 1.05 -11.47 -2.76
CA GLY A 40 0.94 -12.94 -2.73
C GLY A 40 1.43 -13.60 -1.44
N ALA A 41 2.26 -12.87 -0.66
CA ALA A 41 2.69 -13.33 0.67
C ALA A 41 1.63 -13.06 1.77
N LEU A 42 0.71 -12.13 1.54
CA LEU A 42 -0.23 -11.65 2.55
C LEU A 42 -1.68 -12.06 2.28
N VAL A 43 -2.10 -12.04 1.02
CA VAL A 43 -3.50 -12.18 0.61
C VAL A 43 -3.78 -13.63 0.21
N ALA A 44 -4.84 -14.19 0.78
CA ALA A 44 -5.40 -15.49 0.42
C ALA A 44 -6.76 -15.32 -0.26
N HIS A 45 -7.25 -16.42 -0.83
CA HIS A 45 -8.58 -16.45 -1.47
C HIS A 45 -9.69 -16.03 -0.49
N GLY A 46 -10.49 -15.06 -0.89
CA GLY A 46 -11.61 -14.53 -0.11
C GLY A 46 -11.23 -13.45 0.91
N ASP A 47 -9.94 -13.12 1.09
CA ASP A 47 -9.56 -11.96 1.90
C ASP A 47 -10.07 -10.67 1.27
N LEU A 48 -10.51 -9.71 2.11
CA LEU A 48 -10.85 -8.38 1.63
C LEU A 48 -9.57 -7.55 1.44
N VAL A 49 -9.52 -6.87 0.30
CA VAL A 49 -8.43 -5.94 -0.03
C VAL A 49 -9.01 -4.57 -0.37
N LEU A 50 -8.59 -3.56 0.39
CA LEU A 50 -8.96 -2.16 0.16
C LEU A 50 -8.02 -1.55 -0.87
N PHE A 51 -8.56 -0.99 -1.94
CA PHE A 51 -7.78 -0.42 -3.03
C PHE A 51 -8.05 1.07 -3.22
N ASP A 52 -6.98 1.85 -3.33
CA ASP A 52 -7.03 3.08 -4.12
C ASP A 52 -7.42 2.73 -5.56
N ARG A 53 -8.47 3.35 -6.09
CA ARG A 53 -8.95 3.06 -7.44
C ARG A 53 -7.94 3.41 -8.53
N ASN A 54 -6.95 4.24 -8.25
CA ASN A 54 -5.88 4.66 -9.19
C ASN A 54 -4.58 3.84 -9.04
N ASN A 55 -4.66 2.60 -8.65
CA ASN A 55 -3.50 1.72 -8.50
C ASN A 55 -2.95 1.21 -9.85
N HIS A 56 -1.66 0.86 -9.86
CA HIS A 56 -1.03 0.19 -10.98
C HIS A 56 -1.60 -1.23 -11.19
N LYS A 57 -1.68 -1.68 -12.45
CA LYS A 57 -2.25 -2.99 -12.83
C LYS A 57 -1.62 -4.19 -12.10
N SER A 58 -0.36 -4.12 -11.69
CA SER A 58 0.32 -5.22 -10.97
C SER A 58 -0.32 -5.53 -9.63
N VAL A 59 -0.90 -4.52 -8.97
CA VAL A 59 -1.62 -4.65 -7.72
C VAL A 59 -2.88 -5.49 -7.90
N TYR A 60 -3.69 -5.16 -8.89
CA TYR A 60 -4.91 -5.93 -9.22
C TYR A 60 -4.59 -7.35 -9.67
N GLN A 61 -3.54 -7.53 -10.48
CA GLN A 61 -3.08 -8.86 -10.88
C GLN A 61 -2.66 -9.70 -9.66
N GLY A 62 -1.89 -9.12 -8.73
CA GLY A 62 -1.46 -9.81 -7.52
C GLY A 62 -2.62 -10.20 -6.62
N ALA A 63 -3.46 -9.25 -6.27
CA ALA A 63 -4.51 -9.44 -5.28
C ALA A 63 -5.75 -10.19 -5.81
N LEU A 64 -6.22 -9.84 -7.01
CA LEU A 64 -7.48 -10.40 -7.52
C LEU A 64 -7.24 -11.64 -8.38
N THR A 65 -6.33 -11.54 -9.37
CA THR A 65 -6.15 -12.63 -10.32
C THR A 65 -5.34 -13.78 -9.74
N MET A 66 -4.27 -13.49 -8.99
CA MET A 66 -3.36 -14.51 -8.47
C MET A 66 -3.78 -15.01 -7.09
N ALA A 67 -4.14 -14.13 -6.18
CA ALA A 67 -4.49 -14.49 -4.81
C ALA A 67 -5.99 -14.77 -4.60
N GLY A 68 -6.87 -14.26 -5.48
CA GLY A 68 -8.31 -14.46 -5.35
C GLY A 68 -8.96 -13.64 -4.23
N GLY A 69 -8.38 -12.50 -3.90
CA GLY A 69 -8.93 -11.55 -2.93
C GLY A 69 -10.20 -10.86 -3.46
N THR A 70 -11.02 -10.37 -2.56
CA THR A 70 -12.24 -9.62 -2.85
C THR A 70 -11.97 -8.11 -2.71
N PRO A 71 -12.18 -7.30 -3.76
CA PRO A 71 -11.85 -5.88 -3.73
C PRO A 71 -12.93 -5.03 -3.08
N VAL A 72 -12.49 -4.02 -2.32
CA VAL A 72 -13.26 -2.85 -1.92
C VAL A 72 -12.50 -1.61 -2.41
N TYR A 73 -13.17 -0.63 -3.01
CA TYR A 73 -12.49 0.50 -3.64
C TYR A 73 -12.69 1.81 -2.90
N LEU A 74 -11.60 2.56 -2.75
CA LEU A 74 -11.61 3.98 -2.47
C LEU A 74 -11.64 4.71 -3.81
N GLU A 75 -12.77 5.32 -4.15
CA GLU A 75 -12.94 6.01 -5.42
C GLU A 75 -12.14 7.32 -5.44
N THR A 76 -11.65 7.69 -6.62
CA THR A 76 -10.91 8.93 -6.85
C THR A 76 -11.78 9.96 -7.55
N ASP A 77 -11.50 11.24 -7.31
CA ASP A 77 -12.12 12.33 -8.05
C ASP A 77 -11.66 12.33 -9.52
N ARG A 78 -12.51 12.90 -10.38
CA ARG A 78 -12.17 13.18 -11.78
C ARG A 78 -12.67 14.58 -12.15
N ASN A 79 -11.83 15.33 -12.85
CA ASN A 79 -12.25 16.60 -13.40
C ASN A 79 -13.06 16.43 -14.71
N ALA A 80 -13.56 17.56 -15.27
CA ALA A 80 -14.35 17.55 -16.49
C ALA A 80 -13.60 17.00 -17.72
N TYR A 81 -12.28 16.94 -17.69
CA TYR A 81 -11.44 16.41 -18.76
C TYR A 81 -11.06 14.92 -18.54
N GLY A 82 -11.55 14.31 -17.45
CA GLY A 82 -11.27 12.91 -17.13
C GLY A 82 -9.93 12.68 -16.40
N LEU A 83 -9.19 13.74 -16.05
CA LEU A 83 -7.97 13.62 -15.25
C LEU A 83 -8.35 13.15 -13.83
N ILE A 84 -7.57 12.20 -13.34
CA ILE A 84 -7.80 11.59 -12.03
C ILE A 84 -7.18 12.49 -10.95
N GLY A 85 -7.96 12.76 -9.91
CA GLY A 85 -7.53 13.46 -8.71
C GLY A 85 -7.22 12.51 -7.55
N GLY A 86 -7.18 13.07 -6.35
CA GLY A 86 -7.00 12.29 -5.12
C GLY A 86 -8.30 11.57 -4.69
N ILE A 87 -8.18 10.75 -3.67
CA ILE A 87 -9.32 10.13 -2.99
C ILE A 87 -10.00 11.21 -2.13
N PRO A 88 -11.30 11.49 -2.33
CA PRO A 88 -12.04 12.44 -1.50
C PRO A 88 -12.06 12.02 -0.03
N ALA A 89 -12.05 13.01 0.87
CA ALA A 89 -11.95 12.75 2.30
C ALA A 89 -13.06 11.82 2.83
N HIS A 90 -14.29 11.94 2.32
CA HIS A 90 -15.42 11.11 2.74
C HIS A 90 -15.24 9.61 2.36
N CYS A 91 -14.47 9.29 1.32
CA CYS A 91 -14.19 7.90 0.95
C CYS A 91 -13.35 7.16 2.01
N PHE A 92 -12.67 7.89 2.90
CA PHE A 92 -11.97 7.32 4.03
C PHE A 92 -12.85 7.20 5.30
N ASP A 93 -14.09 7.62 5.26
CA ASP A 93 -15.00 7.50 6.41
C ASP A 93 -15.34 6.02 6.63
N GLU A 94 -15.18 5.56 7.86
CA GLU A 94 -15.39 4.16 8.22
C GLU A 94 -16.80 3.68 7.85
N ALA A 95 -17.82 4.51 8.08
CA ALA A 95 -19.20 4.17 7.75
C ALA A 95 -19.39 3.91 6.24
N GLU A 96 -18.75 4.72 5.39
CA GLU A 96 -18.77 4.58 3.95
C GLU A 96 -18.03 3.30 3.51
N ILE A 97 -16.85 3.05 4.09
CA ILE A 97 -16.07 1.83 3.82
C ILE A 97 -16.87 0.58 4.22
N ARG A 98 -17.48 0.57 5.41
CA ARG A 98 -18.30 -0.55 5.88
C ARG A 98 -19.56 -0.76 5.04
N ALA A 99 -20.16 0.32 4.51
CA ALA A 99 -21.27 0.21 3.55
C ALA A 99 -20.84 -0.56 2.29
N ARG A 100 -19.66 -0.24 1.75
CA ARG A 100 -19.09 -0.95 0.57
C ARG A 100 -18.72 -2.39 0.88
N ILE A 101 -18.24 -2.70 2.09
CA ILE A 101 -18.01 -4.09 2.49
C ILE A 101 -19.32 -4.88 2.50
N ARG A 102 -20.43 -4.28 2.99
CA ARG A 102 -21.75 -4.96 3.00
C ARG A 102 -22.24 -5.34 1.61
N GLU A 103 -21.84 -4.62 0.58
CA GLU A 103 -22.21 -4.93 -0.81
C GLU A 103 -21.47 -6.18 -1.36
N VAL A 104 -20.24 -6.44 -0.91
CA VAL A 104 -19.38 -7.49 -1.50
C VAL A 104 -19.11 -8.66 -0.56
N ALA A 105 -19.13 -8.41 0.75
CA ALA A 105 -18.88 -9.41 1.79
C ALA A 105 -19.62 -9.04 3.10
N PRO A 106 -20.95 -9.16 3.13
CA PRO A 106 -21.76 -8.70 4.27
C PRO A 106 -21.41 -9.37 5.60
N ASP A 107 -20.91 -10.60 5.56
CA ASP A 107 -20.44 -11.37 6.70
C ASP A 107 -19.20 -10.79 7.39
N LYS A 108 -18.40 -9.98 6.67
CA LYS A 108 -17.18 -9.33 7.17
C LYS A 108 -17.36 -7.86 7.54
N ALA A 109 -18.53 -7.29 7.31
CA ALA A 109 -18.75 -5.84 7.44
C ALA A 109 -18.59 -5.33 8.89
N ASP A 110 -18.82 -6.18 9.87
CA ASP A 110 -18.75 -5.82 11.28
C ASP A 110 -17.48 -6.38 11.98
N ASP A 111 -16.56 -6.99 11.22
CA ASP A 111 -15.25 -7.40 11.74
C ASP A 111 -14.45 -6.16 12.22
N ALA A 112 -13.67 -6.33 13.29
CA ALA A 112 -12.84 -5.25 13.81
C ALA A 112 -11.80 -4.80 12.78
N ARG A 113 -11.16 -5.75 12.08
CA ARG A 113 -10.20 -5.52 10.99
C ARG A 113 -10.62 -6.34 9.77
N PRO A 114 -11.56 -5.82 8.96
CA PRO A 114 -12.10 -6.57 7.83
C PRO A 114 -11.10 -6.77 6.69
N PHE A 115 -10.11 -5.87 6.56
CA PHE A 115 -9.15 -5.92 5.46
C PHE A 115 -7.86 -6.63 5.87
N ARG A 116 -7.51 -7.66 5.11
CA ARG A 116 -6.18 -8.24 5.20
C ARG A 116 -5.11 -7.28 4.71
N LEU A 117 -5.40 -6.50 3.68
CA LEU A 117 -4.47 -5.57 3.06
C LEU A 117 -5.21 -4.34 2.53
N ALA A 118 -4.67 -3.15 2.75
CA ALA A 118 -4.97 -1.97 1.94
C ALA A 118 -3.79 -1.68 1.01
N VAL A 119 -4.07 -1.25 -0.22
CA VAL A 119 -3.04 -0.84 -1.18
C VAL A 119 -3.30 0.59 -1.64
N ILE A 120 -2.36 1.47 -1.35
CA ILE A 120 -2.42 2.90 -1.67
C ILE A 120 -1.29 3.25 -2.62
N GLN A 121 -1.62 3.84 -3.77
CA GLN A 121 -0.64 4.44 -4.68
C GLN A 121 -0.13 5.74 -4.07
N LEU A 122 1.03 5.72 -3.39
CA LEU A 122 1.52 6.87 -2.63
C LEU A 122 1.75 8.11 -3.51
N GLY A 123 2.32 7.91 -4.68
CA GLY A 123 2.46 8.95 -5.71
C GLY A 123 1.88 8.49 -7.03
N THR A 124 0.87 9.21 -7.54
CA THR A 124 0.17 8.85 -8.77
C THR A 124 0.80 9.50 -10.00
N TYR A 125 0.50 8.98 -11.20
CA TYR A 125 0.90 9.59 -12.46
C TYR A 125 0.37 11.01 -12.64
N ASP A 126 -0.77 11.32 -12.03
CA ASP A 126 -1.43 12.62 -12.12
C ASP A 126 -0.87 13.63 -11.10
N GLY A 127 0.15 13.23 -10.32
CA GLY A 127 0.88 14.10 -9.39
C GLY A 127 0.27 14.20 -7.99
N THR A 128 -0.73 13.39 -7.66
CA THR A 128 -1.24 13.30 -6.29
C THR A 128 -0.25 12.54 -5.42
N ILE A 129 0.10 13.10 -4.26
CA ILE A 129 0.94 12.46 -3.23
C ILE A 129 0.15 12.48 -1.93
N TYR A 130 0.01 11.31 -1.29
CA TYR A 130 -0.69 11.18 -0.02
C TYR A 130 0.25 11.37 1.17
N ASN A 131 -0.28 11.92 2.26
CA ASN A 131 0.38 11.90 3.56
C ASN A 131 0.17 10.52 4.20
N ALA A 132 1.26 9.75 4.37
CA ALA A 132 1.19 8.39 4.85
C ALA A 132 0.58 8.28 6.25
N ARG A 133 0.92 9.22 7.17
CA ARG A 133 0.34 9.24 8.53
C ARG A 133 -1.17 9.44 8.50
N GLN A 134 -1.66 10.38 7.70
CA GLN A 134 -3.11 10.61 7.56
C GLN A 134 -3.84 9.40 6.99
N VAL A 135 -3.22 8.66 6.07
CA VAL A 135 -3.81 7.41 5.56
C VAL A 135 -3.91 6.37 6.67
N VAL A 136 -2.83 6.15 7.41
CA VAL A 136 -2.82 5.18 8.54
C VAL A 136 -3.84 5.58 9.61
N ASP A 137 -3.93 6.85 9.99
CA ASP A 137 -4.89 7.34 10.98
C ASP A 137 -6.35 7.10 10.58
N ARG A 138 -6.65 7.15 9.26
CA ARG A 138 -8.01 6.99 8.75
C ARG A 138 -8.45 5.54 8.57
N ILE A 139 -7.56 4.69 8.04
CA ILE A 139 -7.91 3.31 7.66
C ILE A 139 -7.08 2.23 8.36
N GLY A 140 -6.02 2.58 9.08
CA GLY A 140 -5.10 1.61 9.66
C GLY A 140 -5.78 0.64 10.64
N HIS A 141 -6.74 1.14 11.42
CA HIS A 141 -7.50 0.33 12.37
C HIS A 141 -8.42 -0.72 11.71
N LEU A 142 -8.70 -0.56 10.40
CA LEU A 142 -9.50 -1.50 9.61
C LEU A 142 -8.65 -2.56 8.89
N CYS A 143 -7.32 -2.46 8.94
CA CYS A 143 -6.41 -3.25 8.11
C CYS A 143 -5.38 -4.00 8.95
N ASP A 144 -5.03 -5.23 8.57
CA ASP A 144 -3.86 -5.92 9.12
C ASP A 144 -2.57 -5.31 8.57
N TYR A 145 -2.56 -4.98 7.28
CA TYR A 145 -1.41 -4.41 6.58
C TYR A 145 -1.83 -3.28 5.64
N ILE A 146 -0.91 -2.32 5.43
CA ILE A 146 -1.01 -1.32 4.35
C ILE A 146 0.24 -1.42 3.48
N LEU A 147 0.05 -1.60 2.18
CA LEU A 147 1.09 -1.51 1.16
C LEU A 147 1.02 -0.14 0.49
N PHE A 148 2.08 0.65 0.62
CA PHE A 148 2.27 1.86 -0.14
C PHE A 148 3.08 1.56 -1.40
N ASP A 149 2.46 1.73 -2.58
CA ASP A 149 3.17 1.68 -3.85
C ASP A 149 3.84 3.04 -4.10
N SER A 150 5.14 3.08 -3.84
CA SER A 150 6.00 4.27 -3.96
C SER A 150 6.89 4.19 -5.20
N ALA A 151 6.45 3.51 -6.26
CA ALA A 151 7.26 3.31 -7.47
C ALA A 151 7.79 4.62 -8.07
N TRP A 152 7.08 5.73 -7.88
CA TRP A 152 7.42 7.06 -8.43
C TRP A 152 7.98 8.05 -7.40
N VAL A 153 7.90 7.75 -6.10
CA VAL A 153 8.17 8.71 -5.02
C VAL A 153 9.04 8.14 -3.90
N GLY A 154 9.85 7.13 -4.17
CA GLY A 154 10.70 6.46 -3.17
C GLY A 154 11.82 7.33 -2.56
N TYR A 155 11.84 8.63 -2.85
CA TYR A 155 12.81 9.61 -2.38
C TYR A 155 12.24 10.61 -1.34
N GLU A 156 10.95 10.54 -1.02
CA GLU A 156 10.25 11.55 -0.21
C GLU A 156 10.85 11.75 1.17
N GLN A 157 11.34 10.67 1.81
CA GLN A 157 11.97 10.76 3.14
C GLN A 157 13.26 11.61 3.15
N PHE A 158 13.93 11.74 2.02
CA PHE A 158 15.19 12.49 1.88
C PHE A 158 14.97 13.97 1.53
N ILE A 159 13.73 14.35 1.21
CA ILE A 159 13.35 15.72 0.86
C ILE A 159 12.59 16.34 2.05
N PRO A 160 13.13 17.37 2.73
CA PRO A 160 12.54 17.90 3.96
C PRO A 160 11.05 18.25 3.87
N MET A 161 10.60 18.84 2.75
CA MET A 161 9.20 19.23 2.55
C MET A 161 8.25 18.05 2.27
N MET A 162 8.78 16.85 2.00
CA MET A 162 8.00 15.66 1.67
C MET A 162 8.02 14.58 2.77
N ARG A 163 8.71 14.84 3.88
CA ARG A 163 8.91 13.84 4.94
C ARG A 163 7.61 13.27 5.50
N ASP A 164 6.58 14.10 5.63
CA ASP A 164 5.26 13.68 6.12
C ASP A 164 4.52 12.75 5.15
N CYS A 165 4.97 12.68 3.89
CA CYS A 165 4.43 11.75 2.91
C CYS A 165 5.06 10.36 3.03
N SER A 166 6.23 10.24 3.67
CA SER A 166 6.96 8.97 3.70
C SER A 166 6.38 7.95 4.68
N PRO A 167 5.96 6.77 4.20
CA PRO A 167 5.54 5.69 5.08
C PRO A 167 6.71 5.09 5.89
N LEU A 168 7.96 5.28 5.46
CA LEU A 168 9.16 4.78 6.12
C LEU A 168 9.61 5.64 7.31
N LEU A 169 8.99 6.81 7.50
CA LEU A 169 9.21 7.68 8.66
C LEU A 169 8.06 7.64 9.67
N LEU A 170 7.12 6.73 9.49
CA LEU A 170 6.02 6.54 10.44
C LEU A 170 6.54 5.96 11.77
N GLU A 171 6.14 6.58 12.86
CA GLU A 171 6.24 5.98 14.19
C GLU A 171 4.98 5.14 14.42
N LEU A 172 5.15 3.82 14.45
CA LEU A 172 4.05 2.87 14.55
C LEU A 172 3.85 2.44 16.01
N GLY A 173 2.59 2.45 16.47
CA GLY A 173 2.16 1.89 17.75
C GLY A 173 1.70 0.43 17.60
N GLU A 174 1.40 -0.21 18.74
CA GLU A 174 0.97 -1.62 18.78
C GLU A 174 -0.32 -1.90 17.98
N ASN A 175 -1.16 -0.89 17.80
CA ASN A 175 -2.45 -1.01 17.11
C ASN A 175 -2.39 -0.58 15.64
N ASP A 176 -1.26 -0.04 15.19
CA ASP A 176 -1.07 0.31 13.79
C ASP A 176 -0.92 -0.95 12.92
N PRO A 177 -1.29 -0.89 11.64
CA PRO A 177 -1.11 -2.01 10.72
C PRO A 177 0.37 -2.23 10.39
N GLY A 178 0.72 -3.42 9.94
CA GLY A 178 2.03 -3.65 9.34
C GLY A 178 2.18 -2.83 8.06
N ILE A 179 3.30 -2.11 7.90
CA ILE A 179 3.55 -1.27 6.73
C ILE A 179 4.51 -1.94 5.77
N LEU A 180 4.10 -2.01 4.50
CA LEU A 180 4.97 -2.42 3.40
C LEU A 180 5.12 -1.27 2.41
N VAL A 181 6.33 -1.12 1.88
CA VAL A 181 6.62 -0.12 0.85
C VAL A 181 7.27 -0.82 -0.33
N THR A 182 6.71 -0.62 -1.51
CA THR A 182 7.34 -1.05 -2.77
C THR A 182 7.79 0.18 -3.52
N GLN A 183 9.07 0.24 -3.89
CA GLN A 183 9.64 1.39 -4.56
C GLN A 183 10.61 0.98 -5.66
N SER A 184 10.89 1.90 -6.59
CA SER A 184 11.89 1.74 -7.62
C SER A 184 13.13 2.56 -7.29
N CYS A 185 14.31 1.97 -7.50
CA CYS A 185 15.59 2.67 -7.38
C CYS A 185 16.12 3.13 -8.75
N LEU A 186 15.30 3.11 -9.79
CA LEU A 186 15.66 3.44 -11.18
C LEU A 186 15.23 4.85 -11.60
N LEU A 187 15.18 5.78 -10.67
CA LEU A 187 14.89 7.19 -10.97
C LEU A 187 16.18 8.00 -11.02
#